data_c4ab91dde59f02af7cf6fbd35fa12aa7
#
_entry.id   c4ab91dde59f02af7cf6fbd35fa12aa7
#
_cell.length_a   1.000
_cell.length_b   1.000
_cell.length_c   1.000
_cell.angle_alpha   90.00
_cell.angle_beta   90.00
_cell.angle_gamma   90.00
#
_symmetry.space_group_name_H-M   'P 1'
#
loop_
_entity.id
_entity.type
_entity.pdbx_description
1 polymer ?
#
loop_
_entity_poly.entity_id
_entity_poly.type
_entity_poly.pdbx_seq_one_letter_code
_entity_poly.pdbx_strand_id
1 'polypeptide(L)'
;QRCEFRFVFMGIETPDPDLLAVTQKKVNSMKPIVERIHEVYKHGIAISAGFILGFDGEKSGTGDAMIECIEETGIIWSMVGLLVALPNTQLTRRLMREGRMIDCGTQQLLPPSDEVYRLENLANTDNTTSGLNFITTRDRVEIYEDYRRVVSTVYDPARYMARVMRTTKMLALQRRQKPSMAEFTKMAKALVQIAWWMTKNPQVRWHYWSNTIRSAMMGMAK
;
A
#
# COMPACT_ATOMS: atom_id res chain seq x y z
N GLN A 1 19.43 24.34 -7.09
CA GLN A 1 19.64 23.21 -6.14
C GLN A 1 18.95 22.00 -6.72
N ARG A 2 19.67 20.89 -6.98
CA ARG A 2 19.08 19.61 -7.34
C ARG A 2 18.50 19.01 -6.06
N CYS A 3 17.17 18.79 -6.03
CA CYS A 3 16.52 18.04 -4.95
C CYS A 3 16.80 16.55 -5.17
N GLU A 4 17.48 15.90 -4.23
CA GLU A 4 17.75 14.46 -4.27
C GLU A 4 16.58 13.67 -3.66
N PHE A 5 15.48 13.53 -4.41
CA PHE A 5 14.40 12.64 -4.01
C PHE A 5 14.84 11.18 -4.15
N ARG A 6 14.70 10.39 -3.11
CA ARG A 6 15.05 8.95 -3.08
C ARG A 6 13.84 8.05 -2.93
N PHE A 7 12.74 8.62 -2.46
CA PHE A 7 11.53 7.91 -2.11
C PHE A 7 10.32 8.80 -2.31
N VAL A 8 9.25 8.23 -2.83
CA VAL A 8 7.96 8.91 -3.01
C VAL A 8 6.82 8.01 -2.58
N PHE A 9 5.83 8.59 -1.93
CA PHE A 9 4.54 7.93 -1.66
C PHE A 9 3.54 8.32 -2.74
N MET A 10 2.84 7.32 -3.28
CA MET A 10 1.82 7.49 -4.32
C MET A 10 0.49 6.89 -3.86
N GLY A 11 -0.57 7.69 -3.81
CA GLY A 11 -1.93 7.17 -3.64
C GLY A 11 -2.43 6.61 -4.96
N ILE A 12 -2.34 5.30 -5.15
CA ILE A 12 -2.91 4.61 -6.33
C ILE A 12 -4.39 4.39 -6.13
N GLU A 13 -4.77 4.05 -4.92
CA GLU A 13 -6.11 3.76 -4.39
C GLU A 13 -6.68 2.46 -4.97
N THR A 14 -6.88 2.38 -6.27
CA THR A 14 -7.40 1.19 -6.96
C THR A 14 -6.75 1.05 -8.35
N PRO A 15 -6.52 -0.17 -8.83
CA PRO A 15 -6.08 -0.39 -10.20
C PRO A 15 -7.21 -0.23 -11.23
N ASP A 16 -8.48 -0.21 -10.81
CA ASP A 16 -9.63 -0.09 -11.69
C ASP A 16 -9.78 1.34 -12.23
N PRO A 17 -9.65 1.55 -13.57
CA PRO A 17 -9.75 2.88 -14.16
C PRO A 17 -11.15 3.50 -14.04
N ASP A 18 -12.22 2.69 -14.00
CA ASP A 18 -13.59 3.17 -13.86
C ASP A 18 -13.80 3.76 -12.47
N LEU A 19 -13.27 3.10 -11.44
CA LEU A 19 -13.30 3.60 -10.07
C LEU A 19 -12.42 4.84 -9.87
N LEU A 20 -11.27 4.92 -10.55
CA LEU A 20 -10.43 6.12 -10.52
C LEU A 20 -11.14 7.34 -11.09
N ALA A 21 -11.98 7.16 -12.10
CA ALA A 21 -12.81 8.25 -12.65
C ALA A 21 -13.81 8.79 -11.61
N VAL A 22 -14.41 7.90 -10.82
CA VAL A 22 -15.33 8.27 -9.72
C VAL A 22 -14.61 9.02 -8.60
N THR A 23 -13.36 8.68 -8.30
CA THR A 23 -12.55 9.35 -7.28
C THR A 23 -11.92 10.67 -7.74
N GLN A 24 -12.28 11.16 -8.93
CA GLN A 24 -11.77 12.39 -9.57
C GLN A 24 -10.25 12.40 -9.79
N LYS A 25 -9.56 11.26 -9.72
CA LYS A 25 -8.13 11.14 -9.99
C LYS A 25 -7.83 10.94 -11.49
N LYS A 26 -8.17 11.95 -12.30
CA LYS A 26 -7.95 11.94 -13.77
C LYS A 26 -6.49 11.72 -14.19
N VAL A 27 -5.54 11.99 -13.31
CA VAL A 27 -4.09 11.85 -13.58
C VAL A 27 -3.70 10.38 -13.82
N ASN A 28 -4.44 9.42 -13.30
CA ASN A 28 -4.10 8.00 -13.39
C ASN A 28 -4.56 7.33 -14.70
N SER A 29 -5.35 7.98 -15.54
CA SER A 29 -5.93 7.41 -16.76
C SER A 29 -5.11 7.59 -18.06
N MET A 30 -4.06 8.41 -18.05
CA MET A 30 -3.35 8.82 -19.28
C MET A 30 -2.26 7.84 -19.77
N LYS A 31 -1.72 6.99 -18.90
CA LYS A 31 -0.75 5.91 -19.24
C LYS A 31 -0.93 4.75 -18.28
N PRO A 32 -0.63 3.51 -18.70
CA PRO A 32 -0.64 2.36 -17.81
C PRO A 32 0.22 2.64 -16.56
N ILE A 33 -0.33 2.34 -15.38
CA ILE A 33 0.32 2.67 -14.10
C ILE A 33 1.69 1.99 -13.96
N VAL A 34 1.83 0.80 -14.52
CA VAL A 34 3.07 0.02 -14.53
C VAL A 34 4.20 0.78 -15.23
N GLU A 35 3.93 1.32 -16.43
CA GLU A 35 4.93 2.06 -17.19
C GLU A 35 5.41 3.32 -16.45
N ARG A 36 4.49 4.04 -15.80
CA ARG A 36 4.83 5.25 -15.04
C ARG A 36 5.68 4.94 -13.81
N ILE A 37 5.37 3.86 -13.11
CA ILE A 37 6.12 3.42 -11.95
C ILE A 37 7.52 2.96 -12.37
N HIS A 38 7.63 2.18 -13.44
CA HIS A 38 8.92 1.75 -13.96
C HIS A 38 9.77 2.94 -14.44
N GLU A 39 9.16 3.98 -15.00
CA GLU A 39 9.87 5.20 -15.36
C GLU A 39 10.45 5.91 -14.13
N VAL A 40 9.70 5.99 -13.03
CA VAL A 40 10.21 6.56 -11.76
C VAL A 40 11.40 5.73 -11.22
N TYR A 41 11.36 4.40 -11.32
CA TYR A 41 12.49 3.56 -10.93
C TYR A 41 13.75 3.80 -11.74
N LYS A 42 13.63 4.10 -13.04
CA LYS A 42 14.79 4.48 -13.89
C LYS A 42 15.50 5.74 -13.40
N HIS A 43 14.79 6.61 -12.69
CA HIS A 43 15.37 7.81 -12.07
C HIS A 43 15.95 7.53 -10.66
N GLY A 44 15.99 6.29 -10.19
CA GLY A 44 16.57 5.92 -8.90
C GLY A 44 15.68 6.27 -7.71
N ILE A 45 14.38 6.49 -7.92
CA ILE A 45 13.41 6.85 -6.89
C ILE A 45 12.59 5.60 -6.53
N ALA A 46 12.64 5.19 -5.27
CA ALA A 46 11.82 4.10 -4.74
C ALA A 46 10.39 4.60 -4.48
N ILE A 47 9.40 3.70 -4.67
CA ILE A 47 7.99 4.02 -4.50
C ILE A 47 7.40 3.18 -3.36
N SER A 48 6.61 3.85 -2.52
CA SER A 48 5.58 3.24 -1.68
C SER A 48 4.21 3.68 -2.18
N ALA A 49 3.23 2.80 -2.12
CA ALA A 49 1.89 3.17 -2.60
C ALA A 49 0.79 2.75 -1.63
N GLY A 50 -0.27 3.56 -1.61
CA GLY A 50 -1.52 3.28 -0.93
C GLY A 50 -2.56 2.68 -1.87
N PHE A 51 -3.22 1.64 -1.40
CA PHE A 51 -4.33 0.95 -2.05
C PHE A 51 -5.49 0.85 -1.07
N ILE A 52 -6.70 0.99 -1.56
CA ILE A 52 -7.92 1.01 -0.74
C ILE A 52 -8.96 0.08 -1.36
N LEU A 53 -9.59 -0.74 -0.52
CA LEU A 53 -10.73 -1.59 -0.86
C LEU A 53 -12.01 -1.04 -0.19
N GLY A 54 -13.15 -1.25 -0.82
CA GLY A 54 -14.46 -0.87 -0.27
C GLY A 54 -15.08 0.35 -0.93
N PHE A 55 -14.64 0.76 -2.10
CA PHE A 55 -15.30 1.80 -2.89
C PHE A 55 -16.66 1.33 -3.40
N ASP A 56 -17.64 2.25 -3.46
CA ASP A 56 -18.87 2.00 -4.17
C ASP A 56 -18.56 1.76 -5.67
N GLY A 57 -19.15 0.70 -6.22
CA GLY A 57 -18.92 0.28 -7.61
C GLY A 57 -17.77 -0.71 -7.79
N GLU A 58 -17.09 -1.14 -6.74
CA GLU A 58 -16.14 -2.24 -6.82
C GLU A 58 -16.83 -3.53 -7.30
N LYS A 59 -16.15 -4.25 -8.18
CA LYS A 59 -16.60 -5.53 -8.73
C LYS A 59 -15.92 -6.70 -7.99
N SER A 60 -16.50 -7.87 -8.10
CA SER A 60 -15.81 -9.12 -7.75
C SER A 60 -14.49 -9.20 -8.55
N GLY A 61 -13.39 -9.61 -7.89
CA GLY A 61 -12.07 -9.67 -8.50
C GLY A 61 -11.20 -8.42 -8.29
N THR A 62 -11.70 -7.35 -7.68
CA THR A 62 -10.89 -6.15 -7.36
C THR A 62 -9.65 -6.51 -6.54
N GLY A 63 -9.74 -7.45 -5.60
CA GLY A 63 -8.60 -7.92 -4.83
C GLY A 63 -7.52 -8.57 -5.70
N ASP A 64 -7.91 -9.39 -6.66
CA ASP A 64 -6.97 -10.06 -7.57
C ASP A 64 -6.31 -9.06 -8.52
N ALA A 65 -7.06 -8.10 -9.07
CA ALA A 65 -6.52 -7.01 -9.87
C ALA A 65 -5.51 -6.15 -9.07
N MET A 66 -5.76 -5.94 -7.78
CA MET A 66 -4.84 -5.23 -6.89
C MET A 66 -3.54 -6.01 -6.68
N ILE A 67 -3.61 -7.33 -6.45
CA ILE A 67 -2.43 -8.19 -6.33
C ILE A 67 -1.61 -8.12 -7.62
N GLU A 68 -2.24 -8.28 -8.77
CA GLU A 68 -1.59 -8.21 -10.09
C GLU A 68 -0.89 -6.86 -10.29
N CYS A 69 -1.58 -5.76 -10.02
CA CYS A 69 -1.02 -4.42 -10.10
C CYS A 69 0.22 -4.24 -9.21
N ILE A 70 0.19 -4.71 -7.96
CA ILE A 70 1.32 -4.64 -7.03
C ILE A 70 2.49 -5.49 -7.53
N GLU A 71 2.21 -6.68 -8.04
CA GLU A 71 3.27 -7.56 -8.57
C GLU A 71 3.88 -7.02 -9.86
N GLU A 72 3.09 -6.53 -10.81
CA GLU A 72 3.59 -5.99 -12.07
C GLU A 72 4.37 -4.69 -11.88
N THR A 73 3.87 -3.78 -11.04
CA THR A 73 4.56 -2.53 -10.74
C THR A 73 5.84 -2.74 -9.95
N GLY A 74 5.96 -3.84 -9.20
CA GLY A 74 7.09 -4.10 -8.33
C GLY A 74 7.13 -3.23 -7.08
N ILE A 75 6.01 -2.63 -6.66
CA ILE A 75 5.94 -1.81 -5.45
C ILE A 75 6.21 -2.68 -4.23
N ILE A 76 7.30 -2.36 -3.51
CA ILE A 76 7.75 -3.12 -2.34
C ILE A 76 6.87 -2.81 -1.12
N TRP A 77 6.60 -1.53 -0.87
CA TRP A 77 5.78 -1.09 0.24
C TRP A 77 4.40 -0.69 -0.26
N SER A 78 3.48 -1.64 -0.19
CA SER A 78 2.08 -1.46 -0.58
C SER A 78 1.22 -1.37 0.67
N MET A 79 0.77 -0.15 0.99
CA MET A 79 -0.14 0.07 2.11
C MET A 79 -1.56 -0.23 1.64
N VAL A 80 -2.07 -1.41 1.97
CA VAL A 80 -3.44 -1.81 1.63
C VAL A 80 -4.34 -1.51 2.83
N GLY A 81 -5.42 -0.81 2.60
CA GLY A 81 -6.39 -0.45 3.64
C GLY A 81 -7.83 -0.59 3.18
N LEU A 82 -8.74 -0.51 4.13
CA LEU A 82 -10.18 -0.45 3.89
C LEU A 82 -10.63 1.01 3.84
N LEU A 83 -11.61 1.31 3.01
CA LEU A 83 -12.15 2.66 2.89
C LEU A 83 -12.79 3.10 4.21
N VAL A 84 -12.42 4.28 4.67
CA VAL A 84 -13.00 4.94 5.84
C VAL A 84 -13.61 6.27 5.41
N ALA A 85 -14.87 6.47 5.73
CA ALA A 85 -15.53 7.74 5.52
C ALA A 85 -15.06 8.73 6.60
N LEU A 86 -14.08 9.56 6.25
CA LEU A 86 -13.48 10.55 7.16
C LEU A 86 -14.43 11.75 7.34
N PRO A 87 -14.49 12.36 8.52
CA PRO A 87 -15.30 13.56 8.77
C PRO A 87 -15.04 14.66 7.76
N ASN A 88 -16.09 15.42 7.45
CA ASN A 88 -16.04 16.58 6.54
C ASN A 88 -15.69 16.28 5.07
N THR A 89 -15.58 15.01 4.68
CA THR A 89 -15.34 14.64 3.27
C THR A 89 -16.66 14.61 2.47
N GLN A 90 -16.54 14.70 1.15
CA GLN A 90 -17.69 14.54 0.24
C GLN A 90 -18.31 13.15 0.37
N LEU A 91 -17.49 12.12 0.54
CA LEU A 91 -17.93 10.75 0.77
C LEU A 91 -18.84 10.67 1.99
N THR A 92 -18.39 11.20 3.12
CA THR A 92 -19.16 11.16 4.38
C THR A 92 -20.48 11.90 4.26
N ARG A 93 -20.48 13.10 3.64
CA ARG A 93 -21.72 13.87 3.42
C ARG A 93 -22.72 13.08 2.56
N ARG A 94 -22.23 12.42 1.50
CA ARG A 94 -23.09 11.57 0.66
C ARG A 94 -23.65 10.40 1.46
N LEU A 95 -22.82 9.65 2.16
CA LEU A 95 -23.23 8.49 2.94
C LEU A 95 -24.17 8.84 4.09
N MET A 96 -24.00 10.01 4.70
CA MET A 96 -24.95 10.52 5.70
C MET A 96 -26.34 10.77 5.10
N ARG A 97 -26.41 11.42 3.94
CA ARG A 97 -27.69 11.66 3.24
C ARG A 97 -28.37 10.37 2.80
N GLU A 98 -27.56 9.39 2.40
CA GLU A 98 -28.03 8.05 2.02
C GLU A 98 -28.42 7.19 3.23
N GLY A 99 -28.18 7.62 4.47
CA GLY A 99 -28.43 6.84 5.69
C GLY A 99 -27.56 5.58 5.79
N ARG A 100 -26.35 5.61 5.27
CA ARG A 100 -25.42 4.49 5.20
C ARG A 100 -24.28 4.58 6.20
N MET A 101 -24.15 5.65 6.95
CA MET A 101 -23.11 5.81 7.96
C MET A 101 -23.40 4.95 9.20
N ILE A 102 -22.35 4.36 9.75
CA ILE A 102 -22.39 3.56 10.97
C ILE A 102 -21.66 4.33 12.07
N ASP A 103 -22.26 4.44 13.23
CA ASP A 103 -21.58 4.94 14.42
C ASP A 103 -20.57 3.90 14.93
N CYS A 104 -19.32 4.29 14.99
CA CYS A 104 -18.22 3.37 15.34
C CYS A 104 -18.22 2.97 16.82
N GLY A 105 -18.83 3.76 17.69
CA GLY A 105 -18.96 3.45 19.11
C GLY A 105 -20.08 2.47 19.41
N THR A 106 -21.26 2.71 18.82
CA THR A 106 -22.46 1.90 19.07
C THR A 106 -22.70 0.81 18.03
N GLN A 107 -21.99 0.85 16.90
CA GLN A 107 -22.19 -0.02 15.73
C GLN A 107 -23.61 0.06 15.15
N GLN A 108 -24.32 1.15 15.42
CA GLN A 108 -25.66 1.39 14.91
C GLN A 108 -25.63 2.25 13.67
N LEU A 109 -26.63 2.06 12.82
CA LEU A 109 -26.83 2.89 11.64
C LEU A 109 -27.28 4.28 12.06
N LEU A 110 -26.61 5.30 11.55
CA LEU A 110 -26.99 6.69 11.77
C LEU A 110 -28.18 7.07 10.87
N PRO A 111 -29.16 7.83 11.38
CA PRO A 111 -30.25 8.33 10.56
C PRO A 111 -29.69 9.28 9.48
N PRO A 112 -30.35 9.37 8.30
CA PRO A 112 -30.00 10.35 7.29
C PRO A 112 -29.97 11.76 7.86
N SER A 113 -28.88 12.49 7.63
CA SER A 113 -28.67 13.82 8.16
C SER A 113 -27.74 14.64 7.28
N ASP A 114 -27.92 15.96 7.27
CA ASP A 114 -26.94 16.91 6.73
C ASP A 114 -25.98 17.44 7.82
N GLU A 115 -26.08 16.95 9.04
CA GLU A 115 -25.16 17.31 10.12
C GLU A 115 -23.75 16.84 9.86
N VAL A 116 -22.79 17.57 10.42
CA VAL A 116 -21.37 17.25 10.28
C VAL A 116 -21.03 16.04 11.14
N TYR A 117 -20.60 14.96 10.49
CA TYR A 117 -20.05 13.79 11.18
C TYR A 117 -18.79 14.16 11.96
N ARG A 118 -18.80 13.99 13.28
CA ARG A 118 -17.72 14.46 14.16
C ARG A 118 -16.57 13.47 14.28
N LEU A 119 -15.37 13.97 14.59
CA LEU A 119 -14.17 13.17 14.82
C LEU A 119 -14.32 12.16 15.96
N GLU A 120 -15.14 12.47 16.96
CA GLU A 120 -15.43 11.58 18.10
C GLU A 120 -15.99 10.22 17.65
N ASN A 121 -16.71 10.21 16.53
CA ASN A 121 -17.30 9.02 15.95
C ASN A 121 -16.25 8.10 15.28
N LEU A 122 -15.02 8.55 15.11
CA LEU A 122 -13.90 7.79 14.54
C LEU A 122 -12.96 7.19 15.59
N ALA A 123 -13.18 7.42 16.87
CA ALA A 123 -12.24 7.07 17.94
C ALA A 123 -11.77 5.60 17.92
N ASN A 124 -12.55 4.70 17.34
CA ASN A 124 -12.25 3.27 17.23
C ASN A 124 -12.14 2.77 15.77
N THR A 125 -11.99 3.68 14.81
CA THR A 125 -11.95 3.31 13.39
C THR A 125 -10.51 3.42 12.88
N ASP A 126 -9.95 2.32 12.40
CA ASP A 126 -8.72 2.30 11.63
C ASP A 126 -8.97 1.69 10.24
N ASN A 127 -8.10 1.95 9.30
CA ASN A 127 -8.23 1.47 7.92
C ASN A 127 -7.67 0.05 7.70
N THR A 128 -7.25 -0.64 8.76
CA THR A 128 -6.66 -1.97 8.69
C THR A 128 -7.53 -3.05 9.33
N THR A 129 -8.19 -2.74 10.43
CA THR A 129 -9.00 -3.72 11.19
C THR A 129 -10.47 -3.35 11.30
N SER A 130 -10.80 -2.07 11.40
CA SER A 130 -12.16 -1.56 11.63
C SER A 130 -12.65 -0.56 10.57
N GLY A 131 -12.07 -0.61 9.38
CA GLY A 131 -12.52 0.18 8.24
C GLY A 131 -13.96 -0.10 7.83
N LEU A 132 -14.46 0.58 6.80
CA LEU A 132 -15.83 0.47 6.32
C LEU A 132 -16.85 0.90 7.38
N ASN A 133 -16.69 2.11 7.93
CA ASN A 133 -17.62 2.71 8.88
C ASN A 133 -18.95 3.15 8.23
N PHE A 134 -19.39 2.41 7.24
CA PHE A 134 -20.63 2.63 6.48
C PHE A 134 -21.11 1.32 5.85
N ILE A 135 -22.36 1.30 5.39
CA ILE A 135 -22.89 0.17 4.61
C ILE A 135 -22.35 0.27 3.17
N THR A 136 -21.61 -0.75 2.77
CA THR A 136 -21.05 -0.88 1.44
C THR A 136 -22.09 -1.38 0.42
N THR A 137 -21.90 -1.07 -0.86
CA THR A 137 -22.76 -1.60 -1.95
C THR A 137 -22.44 -3.05 -2.28
N ARG A 138 -21.18 -3.43 -2.13
CA ARG A 138 -20.72 -4.82 -2.23
C ARG A 138 -20.81 -5.48 -0.84
N ASP A 139 -20.95 -6.81 -0.82
CA ASP A 139 -20.97 -7.53 0.44
C ASP A 139 -19.70 -7.24 1.28
N ARG A 140 -19.91 -6.93 2.54
CA ARG A 140 -18.83 -6.52 3.45
C ARG A 140 -17.87 -7.66 3.77
N VAL A 141 -18.38 -8.90 3.86
CA VAL A 141 -17.57 -10.09 4.12
C VAL A 141 -16.64 -10.34 2.94
N GLU A 142 -17.14 -10.25 1.70
CA GLU A 142 -16.32 -10.38 0.51
C GLU A 142 -15.19 -9.33 0.45
N ILE A 143 -15.46 -8.09 0.86
CA ILE A 143 -14.42 -7.05 0.91
C ILE A 143 -13.34 -7.38 1.93
N TYR A 144 -13.71 -7.89 3.11
CA TYR A 144 -12.74 -8.33 4.12
C TYR A 144 -11.94 -9.56 3.66
N GLU A 145 -12.57 -10.49 2.96
CA GLU A 145 -11.88 -11.64 2.37
C GLU A 145 -10.88 -11.21 1.30
N ASP A 146 -11.26 -10.28 0.43
CA ASP A 146 -10.34 -9.66 -0.54
C ASP A 146 -9.18 -8.97 0.16
N TYR A 147 -9.45 -8.16 1.17
CA TYR A 147 -8.41 -7.48 1.94
C TYR A 147 -7.41 -8.48 2.55
N ARG A 148 -7.92 -9.52 3.22
CA ARG A 148 -7.09 -10.58 3.81
C ARG A 148 -6.26 -11.29 2.74
N ARG A 149 -6.87 -11.62 1.61
CA ARG A 149 -6.21 -12.28 0.49
C ARG A 149 -5.11 -11.41 -0.11
N VAL A 150 -5.37 -10.12 -0.35
CA VAL A 150 -4.37 -9.19 -0.86
C VAL A 150 -3.19 -9.10 0.08
N VAL A 151 -3.42 -8.82 1.36
CA VAL A 151 -2.34 -8.65 2.34
C VAL A 151 -1.53 -9.94 2.50
N SER A 152 -2.19 -11.09 2.65
CA SER A 152 -1.49 -12.38 2.81
C SER A 152 -0.69 -12.77 1.57
N THR A 153 -1.18 -12.46 0.37
CA THR A 153 -0.50 -12.78 -0.89
C THR A 153 0.67 -11.82 -1.16
N VAL A 154 0.46 -10.52 -1.00
CA VAL A 154 1.47 -9.51 -1.28
C VAL A 154 2.64 -9.59 -0.29
N TYR A 155 2.36 -9.94 0.96
CA TYR A 155 3.37 -10.08 2.02
C TYR A 155 3.76 -11.53 2.31
N ASP A 156 3.38 -12.49 1.44
CA ASP A 156 4.00 -13.81 1.47
C ASP A 156 5.52 -13.69 1.35
N PRO A 157 6.31 -14.30 2.23
CA PRO A 157 7.76 -14.10 2.28
C PRO A 157 8.48 -14.37 0.96
N ALA A 158 8.07 -15.41 0.22
CA ALA A 158 8.70 -15.76 -1.05
C ALA A 158 8.37 -14.73 -2.14
N ARG A 159 7.09 -14.36 -2.26
CA ARG A 159 6.62 -13.35 -3.23
C ARG A 159 7.20 -11.97 -2.93
N TYR A 160 7.17 -11.56 -1.66
CA TYR A 160 7.73 -10.29 -1.23
C TYR A 160 9.21 -10.17 -1.61
N MET A 161 10.04 -11.18 -1.26
CA MET A 161 11.46 -11.17 -1.57
C MET A 161 11.75 -11.24 -3.07
N ALA A 162 10.96 -12.01 -3.84
CA ALA A 162 11.07 -12.02 -5.29
C ALA A 162 10.79 -10.64 -5.89
N ARG A 163 9.77 -9.94 -5.39
CA ARG A 163 9.42 -8.56 -5.78
C ARG A 163 10.53 -7.59 -5.43
N VAL A 164 11.09 -7.65 -4.21
CA VAL A 164 12.25 -6.85 -3.79
C VAL A 164 13.41 -7.02 -4.76
N MET A 165 13.77 -8.25 -5.09
CA MET A 165 14.87 -8.55 -6.01
C MET A 165 14.62 -8.03 -7.43
N ARG A 166 13.40 -8.16 -7.93
CA ARG A 166 13.00 -7.64 -9.24
C ARG A 166 13.10 -6.12 -9.28
N THR A 167 12.55 -5.45 -8.29
CA THR A 167 12.53 -3.98 -8.22
C THR A 167 13.92 -3.39 -8.03
N THR A 168 14.77 -4.03 -7.24
CA THR A 168 16.17 -3.59 -7.06
C THR A 168 16.95 -3.60 -8.38
N LYS A 169 16.62 -4.51 -9.30
CA LYS A 169 17.23 -4.54 -10.64
C LYS A 169 16.72 -3.43 -11.55
N MET A 170 15.46 -3.02 -11.40
CA MET A 170 14.85 -1.92 -12.16
C MET A 170 15.29 -0.55 -11.64
N LEU A 171 15.61 -0.47 -10.35
CA LEU A 171 15.97 0.78 -9.70
C LEU A 171 17.37 1.21 -10.12
N ALA A 172 17.47 2.30 -10.90
CA ALA A 172 18.75 2.88 -11.30
C ALA A 172 19.39 3.59 -10.09
N LEU A 173 20.21 2.86 -9.34
CA LEU A 173 20.91 3.43 -8.19
C LEU A 173 21.91 4.49 -8.64
N GLN A 174 21.64 5.74 -8.32
CA GLN A 174 22.60 6.81 -8.50
C GLN A 174 23.80 6.62 -7.56
N ARG A 175 25.02 6.94 -8.03
CA ARG A 175 26.22 6.90 -7.19
C ARG A 175 25.98 7.74 -5.92
N ARG A 176 25.98 7.08 -4.79
CA ARG A 176 25.81 7.72 -3.47
C ARG A 176 27.11 8.41 -3.07
N GLN A 177 26.98 9.56 -2.42
CA GLN A 177 28.07 10.06 -1.57
C GLN A 177 28.36 9.02 -0.48
N LYS A 178 29.64 8.82 -0.16
CA LYS A 178 30.03 7.88 0.89
C LYS A 178 29.37 8.32 2.20
N PRO A 179 28.71 7.42 2.94
CA PRO A 179 28.11 7.75 4.21
C PRO A 179 29.19 8.20 5.20
N SER A 180 28.85 9.14 6.08
CA SER A 180 29.69 9.49 7.22
C SER A 180 29.87 8.28 8.14
N MET A 181 30.91 8.27 8.97
CA MET A 181 31.14 7.17 9.94
C MET A 181 29.95 6.97 10.89
N ALA A 182 29.29 8.07 11.29
CA ALA A 182 28.10 8.00 12.14
C ALA A 182 26.88 7.37 11.43
N GLU A 183 26.71 7.65 10.15
CA GLU A 183 25.66 7.00 9.32
C GLU A 183 26.01 5.54 9.07
N PHE A 184 27.25 5.23 8.77
CA PHE A 184 27.71 3.87 8.57
C PHE A 184 27.45 3.00 9.82
N THR A 185 27.79 3.48 11.01
CA THR A 185 27.54 2.74 12.26
C THR A 185 26.04 2.52 12.51
N LYS A 186 25.20 3.52 12.24
CA LYS A 186 23.73 3.37 12.33
C LYS A 186 23.21 2.33 11.36
N MET A 187 23.67 2.35 10.10
CA MET A 187 23.29 1.38 9.07
C MET A 187 23.76 -0.03 9.42
N ALA A 188 24.98 -0.19 9.91
CA ALA A 188 25.52 -1.48 10.34
C ALA A 188 24.72 -2.07 11.50
N LYS A 189 24.41 -1.24 12.53
CA LYS A 189 23.57 -1.66 13.65
C LYS A 189 22.18 -2.10 13.20
N ALA A 190 21.53 -1.32 12.33
CA ALA A 190 20.23 -1.68 11.77
C ALA A 190 20.28 -2.98 10.98
N LEU A 191 21.33 -3.17 10.17
CA LEU A 191 21.52 -4.41 9.40
C LEU A 191 21.66 -5.63 10.31
N VAL A 192 22.44 -5.53 11.37
CA VAL A 192 22.61 -6.60 12.36
C VAL A 192 21.28 -6.92 13.06
N GLN A 193 20.52 -5.89 13.45
CA GLN A 193 19.21 -6.08 14.08
C GLN A 193 18.22 -6.78 13.13
N ILE A 194 18.16 -6.33 11.88
CA ILE A 194 17.29 -6.94 10.86
C ILE A 194 17.71 -8.41 10.63
N ALA A 195 18.99 -8.67 10.42
CA ALA A 195 19.52 -10.02 10.21
C ALA A 195 19.18 -10.94 11.38
N TRP A 196 19.34 -10.47 12.60
CA TRP A 196 19.00 -11.23 13.80
C TRP A 196 17.51 -11.55 13.90
N TRP A 197 16.64 -10.55 13.64
CA TRP A 197 15.19 -10.72 13.63
C TRP A 197 14.73 -11.69 12.56
N MET A 198 15.24 -11.56 11.34
CA MET A 198 14.91 -12.43 10.20
C MET A 198 15.40 -13.86 10.42
N THR A 199 16.54 -14.04 11.08
CA THR A 199 17.07 -15.38 11.41
C THR A 199 16.21 -16.10 12.43
N LYS A 200 15.64 -15.37 13.39
CA LYS A 200 14.76 -15.94 14.43
C LYS A 200 13.40 -16.41 13.89
N ASN A 201 12.93 -15.82 12.77
CA ASN A 201 11.64 -16.17 12.21
C ASN A 201 11.78 -17.36 11.23
N PRO A 202 11.26 -18.59 11.57
CA PRO A 202 11.41 -19.77 10.72
C PRO A 202 10.79 -19.62 9.32
N GLN A 203 9.70 -18.83 9.19
CA GLN A 203 8.99 -18.62 7.93
C GLN A 203 9.77 -17.76 6.95
N VAL A 204 10.61 -16.84 7.44
CA VAL A 204 11.28 -15.83 6.63
C VAL A 204 12.77 -16.08 6.47
N ARG A 205 13.42 -16.73 7.45
CA ARG A 205 14.89 -16.87 7.51
C ARG A 205 15.53 -17.44 6.24
N TRP A 206 14.90 -18.44 5.63
CA TRP A 206 15.43 -19.07 4.40
C TRP A 206 15.38 -18.09 3.22
N HIS A 207 14.25 -17.44 3.04
CA HIS A 207 14.06 -16.44 1.98
C HIS A 207 14.98 -15.24 2.16
N TYR A 208 15.17 -14.78 3.40
CA TYR A 208 16.07 -13.67 3.71
C TYR A 208 17.51 -14.01 3.35
N TRP A 209 18.05 -15.12 3.88
CA TRP A 209 19.46 -15.47 3.64
C TRP A 209 19.76 -15.87 2.20
N SER A 210 18.88 -16.62 1.55
CA SER A 210 19.07 -17.00 0.15
C SER A 210 19.10 -15.77 -0.77
N ASN A 211 18.25 -14.78 -0.54
CA ASN A 211 18.25 -13.56 -1.33
C ASN A 211 19.41 -12.61 -0.97
N THR A 212 19.82 -12.56 0.30
CA THR A 212 21.00 -11.79 0.73
C THR A 212 22.28 -12.32 0.07
N ILE A 213 22.47 -13.63 0.07
CA ILE A 213 23.61 -14.27 -0.59
C ILE A 213 23.58 -14.02 -2.10
N ARG A 214 22.43 -14.20 -2.76
CA ARG A 214 22.29 -13.91 -4.20
C ARG A 214 22.60 -12.46 -4.52
N SER A 215 22.14 -11.52 -3.70
CA SER A 215 22.43 -10.09 -3.89
C SER A 215 23.91 -9.76 -3.75
N ALA A 216 24.59 -10.37 -2.75
CA ALA A 216 26.02 -10.21 -2.56
C ALA A 216 26.81 -10.77 -3.75
N MET A 217 26.44 -11.94 -4.26
CA MET A 217 27.06 -12.53 -5.45
C MET A 217 26.89 -11.67 -6.71
N MET A 218 25.69 -11.07 -6.90
CA MET A 218 25.44 -10.16 -8.03
C MET A 218 26.19 -8.82 -7.89
N GLY A 219 26.42 -8.35 -6.67
CA GLY A 219 27.22 -7.14 -6.39
C GLY A 219 28.72 -7.32 -6.59
N MET A 220 29.23 -8.55 -6.42
CA MET A 220 30.63 -8.90 -6.67
C MET A 220 30.95 -9.16 -8.14
N ALA A 221 29.92 -9.40 -8.97
CA ALA A 221 30.07 -9.64 -10.42
C ALA A 221 30.02 -8.35 -11.27
N LYS A 222 29.92 -7.17 -10.66
CA LYS A 222 30.01 -5.84 -11.27
C LYS A 222 31.25 -5.09 -10.78
#